data_563004e72d2dccb2d45a2a8eb4f7cd72
#
_entry.id   563004e72d2dccb2d45a2a8eb4f7cd72
#
_cell.length_a   1.000
_cell.length_b   1.000
_cell.length_c   1.000
_cell.angle_alpha   90.00
_cell.angle_beta   90.00
_cell.angle_gamma   90.00
#
_symmetry.space_group_name_H-M   'P 1'
#
loop_
_entity.id
_entity.type
_entity.pdbx_description
1 polymer ?
#
loop_
_entity_poly.entity_id
_entity_poly.type
_entity_poly.pdbx_seq_one_letter_code
_entity_poly.pdbx_strand_id
1 'polypeptide(L)'
;GGVWWTAGDGSALVRNMFKPKATPATQPVVNSTATFAYRTAPEFLAMEAGDRGTGNVNYSPASMWMALAIAAQGANGTTRSQLNELLGSGSLTDSDYQSLLSSINGQYSGAKSEMSAANSLWIDDDYSLASDYQSTVKKMFEAEVTTLPFDDQAAAKMSDWIAKHTNGSLKPKITLRDREVLSIINTVYADGRWKD
;
A
#
# COMPACT_ATOMS: atom_id res chain seq x y z
N GLY A 1 1.57 -27.49 35.65
CA GLY A 1 2.20 -27.36 34.35
C GLY A 1 1.27 -26.55 33.45
N GLY A 2 1.45 -25.22 33.41
CA GLY A 2 0.71 -24.34 32.52
C GLY A 2 1.42 -24.32 31.15
N VAL A 3 0.73 -24.72 30.11
CA VAL A 3 1.20 -24.57 28.73
C VAL A 3 0.99 -23.10 28.35
N TRP A 4 2.08 -22.34 28.31
CA TRP A 4 2.07 -20.99 27.78
C TRP A 4 2.09 -21.09 26.25
N TRP A 5 0.94 -20.86 25.62
CA TRP A 5 0.88 -20.65 24.18
C TRP A 5 1.46 -19.26 23.90
N THR A 6 2.64 -19.22 23.32
CA THR A 6 3.14 -17.97 22.72
C THR A 6 2.30 -17.66 21.50
N ALA A 7 1.61 -16.55 21.52
CA ALA A 7 0.62 -16.12 20.51
C ALA A 7 1.21 -15.82 19.10
N GLY A 8 2.46 -16.18 18.86
CA GLY A 8 3.15 -15.88 17.59
C GLY A 8 2.88 -16.85 16.44
N ASP A 9 2.59 -18.12 16.73
CA ASP A 9 2.58 -19.16 15.69
C ASP A 9 1.22 -19.52 15.11
N GLY A 10 0.14 -19.35 15.90
CA GLY A 10 -1.21 -19.68 15.47
C GLY A 10 -1.89 -18.58 14.66
N SER A 11 -1.56 -17.31 14.88
CA SER A 11 -2.32 -16.20 14.34
C SER A 11 -2.09 -15.98 12.84
N ALA A 12 -0.85 -16.13 12.34
CA ALA A 12 -0.54 -16.00 10.91
C ALA A 12 -1.10 -17.18 10.11
N LEU A 13 -1.01 -18.39 10.66
CA LEU A 13 -1.55 -19.61 10.02
C LEU A 13 -3.07 -19.55 9.93
N VAL A 14 -3.74 -19.12 10.99
CA VAL A 14 -5.20 -18.96 11.03
C VAL A 14 -5.65 -17.84 10.08
N ARG A 15 -4.96 -16.70 10.05
CA ARG A 15 -5.27 -15.62 9.10
C ARG A 15 -5.11 -16.08 7.66
N ASN A 16 -4.06 -16.84 7.33
CA ASN A 16 -3.83 -17.37 5.99
C ASN A 16 -4.91 -18.37 5.55
N MET A 17 -5.49 -19.16 6.46
CA MET A 17 -6.51 -20.15 6.10
C MET A 17 -7.79 -19.52 5.54
N PHE A 18 -8.06 -18.25 5.84
CA PHE A 18 -9.26 -17.54 5.37
C PHE A 18 -9.00 -16.61 4.19
N LYS A 19 -7.75 -16.52 3.72
CA LYS A 19 -7.43 -15.72 2.52
C LYS A 19 -7.84 -16.47 1.25
N PRO A 20 -8.34 -15.76 0.23
CA PRO A 20 -8.56 -16.38 -1.08
C PRO A 20 -7.21 -16.87 -1.64
N LYS A 21 -7.26 -17.88 -2.50
CA LYS A 21 -6.06 -18.37 -3.17
C LYS A 21 -5.41 -17.24 -3.98
N ALA A 22 -4.08 -17.10 -3.84
CA ALA A 22 -3.34 -16.11 -4.60
C ALA A 22 -3.46 -16.37 -6.11
N THR A 23 -3.70 -15.29 -6.86
CA THR A 23 -3.59 -15.26 -8.31
C THR A 23 -2.27 -14.58 -8.66
N PRO A 24 -1.43 -15.15 -9.53
CA PRO A 24 -0.19 -14.50 -9.95
C PRO A 24 -0.47 -13.13 -10.56
N ALA A 25 0.39 -12.15 -10.26
CA ALA A 25 0.35 -10.87 -10.93
C ALA A 25 0.63 -11.04 -12.43
N THR A 26 -0.08 -10.27 -13.26
CA THR A 26 0.14 -10.30 -14.71
C THR A 26 1.51 -9.73 -15.06
N GLN A 27 2.10 -10.19 -16.15
CA GLN A 27 3.43 -9.72 -16.57
C GLN A 27 3.49 -8.21 -16.82
N PRO A 28 2.46 -7.57 -17.42
CA PRO A 28 2.46 -6.11 -17.59
C PRO A 28 2.61 -5.34 -16.27
N VAL A 29 1.87 -5.70 -15.21
CA VAL A 29 1.98 -4.99 -13.93
C VAL A 29 3.29 -5.30 -13.20
N VAL A 30 3.82 -6.51 -13.35
CA VAL A 30 5.16 -6.87 -12.83
C VAL A 30 6.23 -6.03 -13.50
N ASN A 31 6.19 -5.89 -14.82
CA ASN A 31 7.14 -5.06 -15.56
C ASN A 31 7.04 -3.59 -15.17
N SER A 32 5.81 -3.08 -15.01
CA SER A 32 5.55 -1.70 -14.61
C SER A 32 6.15 -1.40 -13.22
N THR A 33 5.83 -2.22 -12.23
CA THR A 33 6.35 -2.05 -10.85
C THR A 33 7.87 -2.21 -10.78
N ALA A 34 8.44 -3.16 -11.51
CA ALA A 34 9.90 -3.35 -11.58
C ALA A 34 10.60 -2.15 -12.23
N THR A 35 10.09 -1.65 -13.36
CA THR A 35 10.63 -0.48 -14.04
C THR A 35 10.62 0.75 -13.14
N PHE A 36 9.51 0.98 -12.44
CA PHE A 36 9.38 2.05 -11.46
C PHE A 36 10.43 1.90 -10.34
N ALA A 37 10.57 0.70 -9.79
CA ALA A 37 11.54 0.41 -8.73
C ALA A 37 12.98 0.73 -9.17
N TYR A 38 13.38 0.29 -10.37
CA TYR A 38 14.71 0.56 -10.90
C TYR A 38 14.97 2.04 -11.17
N ARG A 39 13.97 2.78 -11.61
CA ARG A 39 14.08 4.21 -11.88
C ARG A 39 14.18 5.05 -10.61
N THR A 40 13.44 4.68 -9.58
CA THR A 40 13.28 5.52 -8.39
C THR A 40 14.21 5.15 -7.24
N ALA A 41 14.67 3.91 -7.15
CA ALA A 41 15.54 3.46 -6.07
C ALA A 41 16.86 4.29 -5.93
N PRO A 42 17.60 4.60 -7.00
CA PRO A 42 18.83 5.40 -6.87
C PRO A 42 18.56 6.78 -6.28
N GLU A 43 17.52 7.45 -6.75
CA GLU A 43 17.14 8.78 -6.27
C GLU A 43 16.73 8.77 -4.81
N PHE A 44 15.90 7.78 -4.43
CA PHE A 44 15.44 7.61 -3.06
C PHE A 44 16.58 7.31 -2.10
N LEU A 45 17.47 6.40 -2.48
CA LEU A 45 18.65 6.05 -1.70
C LEU A 45 19.61 7.24 -1.55
N ALA A 46 19.77 8.05 -2.59
CA ALA A 46 20.60 9.24 -2.55
C ALA A 46 20.02 10.33 -1.62
N MET A 47 18.71 10.56 -1.67
CA MET A 47 18.02 11.51 -0.79
C MET A 47 18.15 11.12 0.69
N GLU A 48 17.86 9.86 1.02
CA GLU A 48 17.95 9.37 2.40
C GLU A 48 19.39 9.34 2.93
N ALA A 49 20.36 9.03 2.08
CA ALA A 49 21.78 9.08 2.45
C ALA A 49 22.25 10.50 2.74
N GLY A 50 21.73 11.51 2.02
CA GLY A 50 22.05 12.92 2.23
C GLY A 50 21.48 13.48 3.52
N ASP A 51 20.24 13.07 3.88
CA ASP A 51 19.53 13.61 5.04
C ASP A 51 19.91 12.94 6.37
N ARG A 52 20.29 11.66 6.37
CA ARG A 52 20.45 10.83 7.58
C ARG A 52 21.84 10.23 7.77
N GLY A 53 22.75 10.49 6.84
CA GLY A 53 24.10 9.89 6.91
C GLY A 53 24.08 8.37 6.63
N THR A 54 24.86 7.57 7.36
CA THR A 54 25.04 6.12 7.15
C THR A 54 23.93 5.25 7.76
N GLY A 55 22.68 5.74 7.85
CA GLY A 55 21.56 5.01 8.43
C GLY A 55 20.95 3.95 7.48
N ASN A 56 20.16 3.04 8.05
CA ASN A 56 19.36 2.11 7.26
C ASN A 56 18.25 2.87 6.52
N VAL A 57 18.13 2.62 5.21
CA VAL A 57 17.05 3.15 4.37
C VAL A 57 15.97 2.10 4.21
N ASN A 58 14.73 2.49 4.52
CA ASN A 58 13.56 1.65 4.30
C ASN A 58 12.73 2.24 3.15
N TYR A 59 12.81 1.61 1.98
CA TYR A 59 12.11 2.01 0.78
C TYR A 59 11.31 0.84 0.20
N SER A 60 9.99 1.02 0.07
CA SER A 60 9.10 0.07 -0.58
C SER A 60 8.62 0.62 -1.93
N PRO A 61 9.26 0.25 -3.05
CA PRO A 61 8.83 0.68 -4.38
C PRO A 61 7.39 0.30 -4.70
N ALA A 62 6.95 -0.89 -4.28
CA ALA A 62 5.60 -1.36 -4.51
C ALA A 62 4.55 -0.49 -3.81
N SER A 63 4.82 -0.09 -2.56
CA SER A 63 3.95 0.82 -1.82
C SER A 63 3.82 2.17 -2.52
N MET A 64 4.95 2.75 -2.90
CA MET A 64 4.97 4.05 -3.58
C MET A 64 4.28 3.98 -4.95
N TRP A 65 4.55 2.92 -5.71
CA TRP A 65 3.90 2.68 -6.99
C TRP A 65 2.37 2.63 -6.83
N MET A 66 1.85 1.88 -5.85
CA MET A 66 0.41 1.77 -5.59
C MET A 66 -0.21 3.12 -5.21
N ALA A 67 0.40 3.87 -4.32
CA ALA A 67 -0.11 5.18 -3.92
C ALA A 67 -0.15 6.17 -5.09
N LEU A 68 0.90 6.20 -5.92
CA LEU A 68 0.94 7.04 -7.11
C LEU A 68 -0.02 6.56 -8.21
N ALA A 69 -0.23 5.25 -8.34
CA ALA A 69 -1.20 4.69 -9.26
C ALA A 69 -2.65 5.08 -8.88
N ILE A 70 -2.97 5.09 -7.58
CA ILE A 70 -4.24 5.61 -7.08
C ILE A 70 -4.39 7.10 -7.42
N ALA A 71 -3.37 7.91 -7.18
CA ALA A 71 -3.37 9.33 -7.53
C ALA A 71 -3.56 9.55 -9.04
N ALA A 72 -2.91 8.74 -9.87
CA ALA A 72 -3.01 8.81 -11.34
C ALA A 72 -4.44 8.58 -11.84
N GLN A 73 -5.25 7.74 -11.16
CA GLN A 73 -6.65 7.54 -11.55
C GLN A 73 -7.51 8.81 -11.37
N GLY A 74 -7.15 9.68 -10.41
CA GLY A 74 -7.83 10.97 -10.21
C GLY A 74 -7.24 12.13 -11.02
N ALA A 75 -6.08 11.95 -11.62
CA ALA A 75 -5.42 12.98 -12.41
C ALA A 75 -5.98 13.07 -13.83
N ASN A 76 -5.87 14.26 -14.43
CA ASN A 76 -6.27 14.53 -15.80
C ASN A 76 -5.14 15.19 -16.60
N GLY A 77 -5.26 15.18 -17.94
CA GLY A 77 -4.37 15.88 -18.87
C GLY A 77 -2.90 15.49 -18.68
N THR A 78 -2.04 16.49 -18.66
CA THR A 78 -0.58 16.32 -18.58
C THR A 78 -0.14 15.61 -17.30
N THR A 79 -0.76 15.92 -16.15
CA THR A 79 -0.44 15.27 -14.86
C THR A 79 -0.68 13.76 -14.94
N ARG A 80 -1.80 13.33 -15.49
CA ARG A 80 -2.07 11.90 -15.69
C ARG A 80 -1.04 11.25 -16.62
N SER A 81 -0.70 11.92 -17.72
CA SER A 81 0.30 11.39 -18.65
C SER A 81 1.66 11.23 -18.02
N GLN A 82 2.12 12.21 -17.25
CA GLN A 82 3.40 12.16 -16.53
C GLN A 82 3.41 11.06 -15.47
N LEU A 83 2.34 10.90 -14.71
CA LEU A 83 2.23 9.82 -13.73
C LEU A 83 2.25 8.45 -14.40
N ASN A 84 1.51 8.27 -15.49
CA ASN A 84 1.51 7.01 -16.24
C ASN A 84 2.88 6.69 -16.83
N GLU A 85 3.61 7.69 -17.32
CA GLU A 85 4.98 7.52 -17.83
C GLU A 85 5.94 7.11 -16.69
N LEU A 86 5.89 7.80 -15.55
CA LEU A 86 6.71 7.47 -14.39
C LEU A 86 6.46 6.04 -13.90
N LEU A 87 5.19 5.66 -13.81
CA LEU A 87 4.76 4.35 -13.33
C LEU A 87 4.94 3.24 -14.38
N GLY A 88 5.07 3.59 -15.66
CA GLY A 88 4.99 2.62 -16.76
C GLY A 88 3.61 1.97 -16.87
N SER A 89 2.55 2.69 -16.52
CA SER A 89 1.20 2.15 -16.34
C SER A 89 0.22 2.49 -17.46
N GLY A 90 0.64 3.20 -18.50
CA GLY A 90 -0.24 3.70 -19.55
C GLY A 90 -1.04 2.65 -20.33
N SER A 91 -0.57 1.40 -20.35
CA SER A 91 -1.22 0.27 -21.02
C SER A 91 -1.86 -0.74 -20.05
N LEU A 92 -1.79 -0.51 -18.75
CA LEU A 92 -2.35 -1.43 -17.76
C LEU A 92 -3.88 -1.38 -17.75
N THR A 93 -4.48 -2.54 -17.59
CA THR A 93 -5.93 -2.73 -17.44
C THR A 93 -6.33 -2.83 -15.97
N ASP A 94 -7.62 -2.70 -15.66
CA ASP A 94 -8.16 -2.91 -14.31
C ASP A 94 -7.72 -4.28 -13.73
N SER A 95 -7.72 -5.32 -14.58
CA SER A 95 -7.32 -6.66 -14.16
C SER A 95 -5.84 -6.79 -13.82
N ASP A 96 -4.97 -5.96 -14.42
CA ASP A 96 -3.55 -5.93 -14.08
C ASP A 96 -3.37 -5.41 -12.65
N TYR A 97 -4.03 -4.30 -12.28
CA TYR A 97 -3.99 -3.76 -10.92
C TYR A 97 -4.57 -4.75 -9.89
N GLN A 98 -5.73 -5.35 -10.20
CA GLN A 98 -6.34 -6.35 -9.32
C GLN A 98 -5.46 -7.59 -9.14
N SER A 99 -4.77 -8.04 -10.19
CA SER A 99 -3.85 -9.18 -10.12
C SER A 99 -2.67 -8.92 -9.18
N LEU A 100 -2.15 -7.70 -9.14
CA LEU A 100 -1.08 -7.31 -8.23
C LEU A 100 -1.51 -7.48 -6.77
N LEU A 101 -2.67 -6.93 -6.40
CA LEU A 101 -3.20 -7.08 -5.05
C LEU A 101 -3.52 -8.54 -4.69
N SER A 102 -4.14 -9.28 -5.61
CA SER A 102 -4.41 -10.71 -5.42
C SER A 102 -3.13 -11.51 -5.20
N SER A 103 -2.05 -11.17 -5.89
CA SER A 103 -0.76 -11.83 -5.71
C SER A 103 -0.12 -11.54 -4.35
N ILE A 104 -0.32 -10.34 -3.80
CA ILE A 104 0.22 -9.95 -2.50
C ILE A 104 -0.67 -10.50 -1.36
N ASN A 105 -1.99 -10.30 -1.47
CA ASN A 105 -2.94 -10.58 -0.41
C ASN A 105 -3.43 -12.02 -0.36
N GLY A 106 -3.21 -12.78 -1.43
CA GLY A 106 -3.72 -14.15 -1.54
C GLY A 106 -2.92 -15.18 -0.73
N GLN A 107 -3.54 -16.33 -0.53
CA GLN A 107 -2.91 -17.48 0.12
C GLN A 107 -2.07 -18.27 -0.87
N TYR A 108 -0.82 -18.54 -0.52
CA TYR A 108 0.06 -19.48 -1.22
C TYR A 108 0.09 -20.84 -0.49
N SER A 109 -0.01 -21.91 -1.25
CA SER A 109 -0.01 -23.27 -0.71
C SER A 109 1.30 -23.57 0.04
N GLY A 110 1.18 -24.04 1.28
CA GLY A 110 2.35 -24.40 2.10
C GLY A 110 3.16 -23.23 2.66
N ALA A 111 2.74 -21.98 2.41
CA ALA A 111 3.46 -20.80 2.91
C ALA A 111 3.26 -20.62 4.41
N LYS A 112 4.38 -20.56 5.14
CA LYS A 112 4.41 -20.15 6.56
C LYS A 112 4.62 -18.64 6.72
N SER A 113 4.76 -17.91 5.62
CA SER A 113 4.91 -16.47 5.55
C SER A 113 3.62 -15.79 5.12
N GLU A 114 3.42 -14.59 5.58
CA GLU A 114 2.26 -13.75 5.25
C GLU A 114 2.75 -12.47 4.58
N MET A 115 2.10 -12.09 3.48
CA MET A 115 2.18 -10.75 2.92
C MET A 115 0.78 -10.15 2.84
N SER A 116 0.69 -8.85 3.05
CA SER A 116 -0.54 -8.11 2.82
C SER A 116 -0.24 -6.68 2.40
N ALA A 117 -1.04 -6.15 1.48
CA ALA A 117 -1.06 -4.75 1.11
C ALA A 117 -2.46 -4.21 1.33
N ALA A 118 -2.56 -3.00 1.85
CA ALA A 118 -3.82 -2.29 2.01
C ALA A 118 -3.70 -0.85 1.54
N ASN A 119 -4.78 -0.33 0.96
CA ASN A 119 -4.85 1.02 0.43
C ASN A 119 -5.99 1.78 1.09
N SER A 120 -5.77 3.04 1.40
CA SER A 120 -6.83 3.94 1.86
C SER A 120 -6.70 5.33 1.27
N LEU A 121 -7.84 5.95 1.11
CA LEU A 121 -8.02 7.32 0.63
C LEU A 121 -8.79 8.09 1.67
N TRP A 122 -8.21 9.17 2.17
CA TRP A 122 -8.78 10.02 3.20
C TRP A 122 -9.04 11.39 2.61
N ILE A 123 -10.23 11.93 2.84
CA ILE A 123 -10.67 13.18 2.24
C ILE A 123 -11.22 14.06 3.35
N ASP A 124 -10.80 15.33 3.35
CA ASP A 124 -11.41 16.34 4.19
C ASP A 124 -12.89 16.51 3.83
N ASP A 125 -13.78 16.64 4.83
CA ASP A 125 -15.22 16.64 4.64
C ASP A 125 -15.76 17.94 4.02
N ASP A 126 -14.94 18.98 3.93
CA ASP A 126 -15.24 20.18 3.12
C ASP A 126 -15.14 19.89 1.60
N TYR A 127 -14.65 18.73 1.21
CA TYR A 127 -14.42 18.35 -0.19
C TYR A 127 -15.13 17.05 -0.55
N SER A 128 -15.46 16.89 -1.82
CA SER A 128 -16.03 15.67 -2.35
C SER A 128 -15.22 15.15 -3.52
N LEU A 129 -14.98 13.84 -3.56
CA LEU A 129 -14.41 13.18 -4.71
C LEU A 129 -15.49 12.76 -5.71
N ALA A 130 -15.18 12.82 -6.99
CA ALA A 130 -16.04 12.27 -8.02
C ALA A 130 -16.37 10.79 -7.73
N SER A 131 -17.63 10.42 -7.87
CA SER A 131 -18.12 9.06 -7.61
C SER A 131 -17.41 8.00 -8.46
N ASP A 132 -17.09 8.35 -9.71
CA ASP A 132 -16.39 7.46 -10.63
C ASP A 132 -14.96 7.17 -10.16
N TYR A 133 -14.27 8.19 -9.63
CA TYR A 133 -12.95 8.01 -9.06
C TYR A 133 -12.99 7.12 -7.83
N GLN A 134 -13.94 7.36 -6.91
CA GLN A 134 -14.11 6.51 -5.73
C GLN A 134 -14.39 5.06 -6.11
N SER A 135 -15.27 4.84 -7.10
CA SER A 135 -15.60 3.51 -7.60
C SER A 135 -14.38 2.82 -8.22
N THR A 136 -13.59 3.58 -9.00
CA THR A 136 -12.38 3.10 -9.65
C THR A 136 -11.35 2.64 -8.62
N VAL A 137 -11.02 3.46 -7.61
CA VAL A 137 -10.00 3.10 -6.63
C VAL A 137 -10.44 1.96 -5.71
N LYS A 138 -11.71 1.86 -5.39
CA LYS A 138 -12.27 0.71 -4.67
C LYS A 138 -12.16 -0.58 -5.48
N LYS A 139 -12.48 -0.52 -6.77
CA LYS A 139 -12.45 -1.70 -7.67
C LYS A 139 -11.04 -2.17 -7.99
N MET A 140 -10.15 -1.23 -8.34
CA MET A 140 -8.79 -1.56 -8.83
C MET A 140 -7.80 -1.82 -7.71
N PHE A 141 -7.92 -1.12 -6.58
CA PHE A 141 -6.93 -1.13 -5.50
C PHE A 141 -7.50 -1.60 -4.17
N GLU A 142 -8.75 -2.05 -4.11
CA GLU A 142 -9.45 -2.42 -2.86
C GLU A 142 -9.34 -1.30 -1.80
N ALA A 143 -9.27 -0.03 -2.25
CA ALA A 143 -9.03 1.09 -1.37
C ALA A 143 -10.23 1.38 -0.46
N GLU A 144 -9.96 1.52 0.84
CA GLU A 144 -10.92 2.07 1.78
C GLU A 144 -10.99 3.59 1.58
N VAL A 145 -12.19 4.14 1.39
CA VAL A 145 -12.40 5.59 1.21
C VAL A 145 -13.12 6.14 2.41
N THR A 146 -12.49 7.10 3.08
CA THR A 146 -13.00 7.72 4.32
C THR A 146 -13.05 9.22 4.17
N THR A 147 -14.19 9.83 4.52
CA THR A 147 -14.38 11.29 4.56
C THR A 147 -14.59 11.72 6.01
N LEU A 148 -13.82 12.70 6.47
CA LEU A 148 -13.88 13.24 7.83
C LEU A 148 -13.12 14.57 7.91
N PRO A 149 -13.38 15.44 8.92
CA PRO A 149 -12.60 16.65 9.12
C PRO A 149 -11.11 16.32 9.28
N PHE A 150 -10.23 17.06 8.58
CA PHE A 150 -8.78 16.89 8.68
C PHE A 150 -8.22 17.62 9.91
N ASP A 151 -8.38 16.99 11.06
CA ASP A 151 -7.92 17.43 12.38
C ASP A 151 -7.03 16.39 13.05
N ASP A 152 -6.69 16.59 14.31
CA ASP A 152 -5.88 15.66 15.10
C ASP A 152 -6.55 14.27 15.24
N GLN A 153 -7.88 14.20 15.20
CA GLN A 153 -8.61 12.93 15.25
C GLN A 153 -8.47 12.17 13.92
N ALA A 154 -8.45 12.89 12.78
CA ALA A 154 -8.16 12.28 11.48
C ALA A 154 -6.77 11.66 11.47
N ALA A 155 -5.76 12.39 11.93
CA ALA A 155 -4.39 11.90 12.03
C ALA A 155 -4.29 10.65 12.92
N ALA A 156 -5.01 10.62 14.06
CA ALA A 156 -5.09 9.46 14.94
C ALA A 156 -5.75 8.26 14.25
N LYS A 157 -6.87 8.46 13.54
CA LYS A 157 -7.57 7.40 12.80
C LYS A 157 -6.72 6.82 11.67
N MET A 158 -5.99 7.66 10.93
CA MET A 158 -5.03 7.22 9.91
C MET A 158 -3.92 6.36 10.52
N SER A 159 -3.37 6.77 11.68
CA SER A 159 -2.37 6.00 12.42
C SER A 159 -2.92 4.65 12.89
N ASP A 160 -4.15 4.62 13.41
CA ASP A 160 -4.81 3.38 13.84
C ASP A 160 -5.11 2.46 12.64
N TRP A 161 -5.49 3.02 11.49
CA TRP A 161 -5.66 2.26 10.26
C TRP A 161 -4.35 1.59 9.82
N ILE A 162 -3.23 2.33 9.86
CA ILE A 162 -1.90 1.76 9.57
C ILE A 162 -1.56 0.64 10.55
N ALA A 163 -1.76 0.85 11.85
CA ALA A 163 -1.52 -0.17 12.86
C ALA A 163 -2.34 -1.43 12.62
N LYS A 164 -3.62 -1.28 12.29
CA LYS A 164 -4.51 -2.41 11.97
C LYS A 164 -3.99 -3.21 10.77
N HIS A 165 -3.57 -2.54 9.69
CA HIS A 165 -3.15 -3.20 8.45
C HIS A 165 -1.68 -3.65 8.44
N THR A 166 -0.92 -3.30 9.46
CA THR A 166 0.44 -3.78 9.70
C THR A 166 0.55 -4.68 10.92
N ASN A 167 -0.58 -5.22 11.36
CA ASN A 167 -0.64 -6.15 12.51
C ASN A 167 0.00 -5.59 13.78
N GLY A 168 -0.15 -4.28 14.02
CA GLY A 168 0.43 -3.56 15.15
C GLY A 168 1.93 -3.25 15.03
N SER A 169 2.60 -3.69 13.95
CA SER A 169 4.04 -3.50 13.77
C SER A 169 4.42 -2.03 13.53
N LEU A 170 3.50 -1.23 13.01
CA LEU A 170 3.72 0.18 12.72
C LEU A 170 2.52 1.02 13.18
N LYS A 171 2.78 1.99 14.05
CA LYS A 171 1.81 3.01 14.47
C LYS A 171 2.49 4.39 14.43
N PRO A 172 2.59 5.02 13.25
CA PRO A 172 3.31 6.29 13.10
C PRO A 172 2.52 7.43 13.73
N LYS A 173 3.24 8.44 14.22
CA LYS A 173 2.64 9.74 14.51
C LYS A 173 2.43 10.48 13.19
N ILE A 174 1.18 10.69 12.80
CA ILE A 174 0.82 11.45 11.61
C ILE A 174 0.58 12.91 12.01
N THR A 175 1.07 13.82 11.20
CA THR A 175 0.78 15.25 11.30
C THR A 175 0.26 15.70 9.94
N LEU A 176 -0.97 16.17 9.91
CA LEU A 176 -1.57 16.74 8.70
C LEU A 176 -0.94 18.10 8.43
N ARG A 177 -0.76 18.42 7.15
CA ARG A 177 -0.24 19.73 6.71
C ARG A 177 -1.37 20.73 6.63
N ASP A 178 -1.04 22.01 6.81
CA ASP A 178 -2.00 23.08 6.55
C ASP A 178 -2.55 22.96 5.13
N ARG A 179 -3.88 23.01 5.00
CA ARG A 179 -4.59 22.89 3.72
C ARG A 179 -4.45 21.52 3.03
N GLU A 180 -4.06 20.48 3.75
CA GLU A 180 -4.15 19.11 3.24
C GLU A 180 -5.62 18.73 3.13
N VAL A 181 -6.05 18.32 1.93
CA VAL A 181 -7.45 17.94 1.63
C VAL A 181 -7.61 16.49 1.27
N LEU A 182 -6.48 15.81 1.00
CA LEU A 182 -6.45 14.44 0.54
C LEU A 182 -5.18 13.75 1.01
N SER A 183 -5.33 12.56 1.60
CA SER A 183 -4.22 11.66 1.93
C SER A 183 -4.45 10.29 1.31
N ILE A 184 -3.43 9.76 0.65
CA ILE A 184 -3.39 8.40 0.13
C ILE A 184 -2.39 7.62 0.96
N ILE A 185 -2.85 6.54 1.59
CA ILE A 185 -2.02 5.69 2.43
C ILE A 185 -2.00 4.28 1.86
N ASN A 186 -0.81 3.76 1.64
CA ASN A 186 -0.57 2.36 1.34
C ASN A 186 0.25 1.74 2.45
N THR A 187 -0.07 0.51 2.82
CA THR A 187 0.75 -0.33 3.70
C THR A 187 1.09 -1.62 2.99
N VAL A 188 2.33 -2.06 3.19
CA VAL A 188 2.77 -3.42 2.86
C VAL A 188 3.32 -4.04 4.12
N TYR A 189 2.73 -5.14 4.54
CA TYR A 189 3.15 -5.94 5.67
C TYR A 189 3.69 -7.28 5.18
N ALA A 190 4.81 -7.71 5.72
CA ALA A 190 5.39 -9.02 5.45
C ALA A 190 5.86 -9.65 6.75
N ASP A 191 5.43 -10.87 7.00
CA ASP A 191 5.90 -11.72 8.10
C ASP A 191 6.44 -13.02 7.48
N GLY A 192 7.74 -13.25 7.61
CA GLY A 192 8.42 -14.38 7.01
C GLY A 192 9.35 -15.06 8.01
N ARG A 193 9.37 -16.39 7.97
CA ARG A 193 10.32 -17.20 8.74
C ARG A 193 11.38 -17.75 7.81
N TRP A 194 12.63 -17.54 8.19
CA TRP A 194 13.74 -18.21 7.52
C TRP A 194 13.61 -19.72 7.76
N LYS A 195 13.89 -20.49 6.74
CA LYS A 195 13.96 -21.94 6.85
C LYS A 195 15.36 -22.26 7.36
N ASP A 196 15.42 -22.89 8.54
CA ASP A 196 16.65 -23.48 9.07
C ASP A 196 17.09 -24.66 8.18
#